data_231e1971b6ce863cdbdd23083c2a6434
#
_entry.id   231e1971b6ce863cdbdd23083c2a6434
#
_cell.length_a   1.000
_cell.length_b   1.000
_cell.length_c   1.000
_cell.angle_alpha   90.00
_cell.angle_beta   90.00
_cell.angle_gamma   90.00
#
_symmetry.space_group_name_H-M   'P 1'
#
loop_
_entity.id
_entity.type
_entity.pdbx_description
1 polymer ?
#
loop_
_entity_poly.entity_id
_entity_poly.type
_entity_poly.pdbx_seq_one_letter_code
_entity_poly.pdbx_strand_id
1 'polypeptide(L)'
;MAEAELPDEAQLGLRLPETRAQRPSGFDLETWAAAARFDIPERAASFIQRVESAAEAYVVRELFRIPGVLYDGGASVYYHGAAIRLQVPASVYRLDLVVQFEEIRLAVEIDGLEHHGLTQAQFARDYYRARRLMIGGFVVVRFTASEAMTQPRQCWRDVFAILKTRSSIERLA
;
A
#
# COMPACT_ATOMS: atom_id res chain seq x y z
N MET A 1 -28.35 -19.29 -9.04
CA MET A 1 -27.95 -18.00 -9.62
C MET A 1 -26.60 -18.24 -10.29
N ALA A 2 -26.50 -18.05 -11.60
CA ALA A 2 -25.24 -18.21 -12.29
C ALA A 2 -24.27 -17.09 -11.86
N GLU A 3 -23.09 -17.45 -11.39
CA GLU A 3 -22.00 -16.52 -11.22
C GLU A 3 -21.72 -15.88 -12.59
N ALA A 4 -21.88 -14.58 -12.66
CA ALA A 4 -21.51 -13.83 -13.85
C ALA A 4 -19.97 -13.88 -13.96
N GLU A 5 -19.45 -14.67 -14.88
CA GLU A 5 -18.03 -14.65 -15.25
C GLU A 5 -17.65 -13.22 -15.65
N LEU A 6 -16.68 -12.67 -14.94
CA LEU A 6 -16.14 -11.36 -15.27
C LEU A 6 -15.43 -11.45 -16.64
N PRO A 7 -15.63 -10.48 -17.54
CA PRO A 7 -15.00 -10.50 -18.84
C PRO A 7 -13.47 -10.53 -18.72
N ASP A 8 -12.83 -11.39 -19.49
CA ASP A 8 -11.39 -11.53 -19.60
C ASP A 8 -10.74 -10.22 -20.04
N GLU A 9 -9.54 -9.92 -19.58
CA GLU A 9 -8.75 -8.73 -19.91
C GLU A 9 -8.59 -8.56 -21.44
N ALA A 10 -8.50 -9.67 -22.18
CA ALA A 10 -8.43 -9.69 -23.63
C ALA A 10 -9.72 -9.15 -24.31
N GLN A 11 -10.88 -9.35 -23.67
CA GLN A 11 -12.19 -8.90 -24.21
C GLN A 11 -12.39 -7.39 -24.06
N LEU A 12 -11.63 -6.74 -23.17
CA LEU A 12 -11.70 -5.30 -22.93
C LEU A 12 -10.72 -4.50 -23.80
N GLY A 13 -9.90 -5.15 -24.65
CA GLY A 13 -8.91 -4.49 -25.51
C GLY A 13 -7.77 -3.79 -24.75
N LEU A 14 -7.67 -4.01 -23.45
CA LEU A 14 -6.67 -3.41 -22.57
C LEU A 14 -5.49 -4.37 -22.42
N ARG A 15 -4.54 -4.32 -23.34
CA ARG A 15 -3.21 -4.89 -23.08
C ARG A 15 -2.56 -4.04 -22.00
N LEU A 16 -2.60 -4.55 -20.76
CA LEU A 16 -1.78 -3.99 -19.69
C LEU A 16 -0.31 -4.26 -20.02
N PRO A 17 0.58 -3.28 -19.91
CA PRO A 17 2.00 -3.55 -20.01
C PRO A 17 2.38 -4.54 -18.90
N GLU A 18 3.17 -5.53 -19.27
CA GLU A 18 3.66 -6.55 -18.36
C GLU A 18 4.28 -5.91 -17.10
N THR A 19 3.62 -6.19 -16.00
CA THR A 19 4.10 -6.29 -14.63
C THR A 19 5.14 -5.29 -14.13
N ARG A 20 4.67 -4.31 -13.38
CA ARG A 20 5.49 -3.62 -12.37
C ARG A 20 5.97 -4.57 -11.25
N ALA A 21 5.54 -5.84 -11.25
CA ALA A 21 5.86 -6.86 -10.24
C ALA A 21 7.34 -7.28 -10.20
N GLN A 22 8.18 -6.86 -11.15
CA GLN A 22 9.54 -7.36 -11.31
C GLN A 22 10.64 -6.30 -11.36
N ARG A 23 10.37 -5.03 -11.12
CA ARG A 23 11.49 -4.08 -10.97
C ARG A 23 11.82 -3.93 -9.49
N PRO A 24 13.01 -4.37 -9.04
CA PRO A 24 13.55 -3.79 -7.82
C PRO A 24 13.56 -2.28 -8.06
N SER A 25 12.96 -1.52 -7.15
CA SER A 25 13.12 -0.08 -7.19
C SER A 25 14.62 0.18 -7.08
N GLY A 26 15.15 1.08 -7.87
CA GLY A 26 16.54 1.52 -7.70
C GLY A 26 16.73 2.35 -6.43
N PHE A 27 15.76 2.31 -5.50
CA PHE A 27 15.80 3.03 -4.24
C PHE A 27 16.70 2.30 -3.25
N ASP A 28 17.81 2.93 -2.91
CA ASP A 28 18.72 2.47 -1.86
C ASP A 28 18.41 3.21 -0.57
N LEU A 29 17.71 2.53 0.33
CA LEU A 29 17.30 3.08 1.61
C LEU A 29 18.50 3.53 2.46
N GLU A 30 19.59 2.76 2.50
CA GLU A 30 20.72 3.05 3.37
C GLU A 30 21.44 4.32 2.93
N THR A 31 21.77 4.42 1.65
CA THR A 31 22.41 5.62 1.07
C THR A 31 21.49 6.83 1.20
N TRP A 32 20.20 6.69 0.89
CA TRP A 32 19.25 7.77 1.03
C TRP A 32 19.07 8.21 2.49
N ALA A 33 18.90 7.26 3.43
CA ALA A 33 18.72 7.55 4.84
C ALA A 33 19.93 8.29 5.43
N ALA A 34 21.14 7.90 5.07
CA ALA A 34 22.35 8.58 5.48
C ALA A 34 22.39 10.03 4.96
N ALA A 35 22.10 10.25 3.67
CA ALA A 35 22.08 11.58 3.06
C ALA A 35 20.97 12.47 3.64
N ALA A 36 19.80 11.93 3.87
CA ALA A 36 18.63 12.62 4.42
C ALA A 36 18.68 12.77 5.96
N ARG A 37 19.70 12.20 6.62
CA ARG A 37 19.77 12.07 8.10
C ARG A 37 18.49 11.45 8.66
N PHE A 38 18.00 10.44 7.97
CA PHE A 38 16.78 9.73 8.33
C PHE A 38 17.08 8.68 9.40
N ASP A 39 16.37 8.76 10.50
CA ASP A 39 16.49 7.83 11.62
C ASP A 39 15.67 6.56 11.32
N ILE A 40 16.35 5.42 11.21
CA ILE A 40 15.72 4.10 11.06
C ILE A 40 15.67 3.45 12.46
N PRO A 41 14.47 3.26 13.04
CA PRO A 41 14.37 2.56 14.31
C PRO A 41 14.96 1.14 14.21
N GLU A 42 15.85 0.75 15.12
CA GLU A 42 16.50 -0.56 15.11
C GLU A 42 15.50 -1.71 14.97
N ARG A 43 14.40 -1.66 15.72
CA ARG A 43 13.31 -2.65 15.65
C ARG A 43 12.58 -2.69 14.32
N ALA A 44 12.76 -1.69 13.45
CA ALA A 44 12.13 -1.62 12.14
C ALA A 44 13.08 -2.04 10.99
N ALA A 45 14.37 -2.18 11.27
CA ALA A 45 15.40 -2.25 10.23
C ALA A 45 15.10 -3.30 9.15
N SER A 46 14.80 -4.54 9.52
CA SER A 46 14.53 -5.61 8.57
C SER A 46 13.19 -5.45 7.83
N PHE A 47 12.22 -4.77 8.41
CA PHE A 47 10.93 -4.51 7.77
C PHE A 47 11.03 -3.33 6.79
N ILE A 48 11.64 -2.23 7.22
CA ILE A 48 11.75 -1.00 6.44
C ILE A 48 12.65 -1.16 5.20
N GLN A 49 13.59 -2.12 5.20
CA GLN A 49 14.41 -2.44 4.02
C GLN A 49 13.60 -2.88 2.79
N ARG A 50 12.32 -3.20 2.96
CA ARG A 50 11.42 -3.58 1.87
C ARG A 50 10.77 -2.40 1.16
N VAL A 51 10.92 -1.17 1.67
CA VAL A 51 10.36 0.01 1.03
C VAL A 51 11.10 0.33 -0.27
N GLU A 52 10.38 0.91 -1.21
CA GLU A 52 10.91 1.22 -2.54
C GLU A 52 10.96 2.72 -2.82
N SER A 53 10.60 3.54 -1.83
CA SER A 53 10.66 5.00 -1.94
C SER A 53 10.88 5.67 -0.60
N ALA A 54 11.36 6.91 -0.64
CA ALA A 54 11.48 7.77 0.53
C ALA A 54 10.13 7.97 1.24
N ALA A 55 9.06 8.16 0.47
CA ALA A 55 7.72 8.38 1.00
C ALA A 55 7.21 7.16 1.78
N GLU A 56 7.39 5.95 1.26
CA GLU A 56 7.11 4.71 2.00
C GLU A 56 7.95 4.61 3.28
N ALA A 57 9.25 4.98 3.21
CA ALA A 57 10.11 4.95 4.39
C ALA A 57 9.58 5.84 5.52
N TYR A 58 9.07 7.04 5.21
CA TYR A 58 8.46 7.92 6.21
C TYR A 58 7.23 7.29 6.88
N VAL A 59 6.34 6.71 6.08
CA VAL A 59 5.13 6.05 6.58
C VAL A 59 5.48 4.85 7.45
N VAL A 60 6.40 3.98 7.00
CA VAL A 60 6.82 2.80 7.77
C VAL A 60 7.53 3.20 9.06
N ARG A 61 8.44 4.20 9.03
CA ARG A 61 9.08 4.71 10.24
C ARG A 61 8.06 5.18 11.27
N GLU A 62 7.05 5.94 10.84
CA GLU A 62 6.02 6.45 11.74
C GLU A 62 5.16 5.33 12.33
N LEU A 63 4.89 4.25 11.59
CA LEU A 63 4.21 3.07 12.11
C LEU A 63 4.91 2.54 13.36
N PHE A 64 6.23 2.40 13.32
CA PHE A 64 7.02 1.91 14.46
C PHE A 64 7.10 2.88 15.64
N ARG A 65 6.66 4.13 15.48
CA ARG A 65 6.52 5.12 16.56
C ARG A 65 5.17 5.06 17.26
N ILE A 66 4.19 4.35 16.69
CA ILE A 66 2.87 4.17 17.30
C ILE A 66 3.02 3.22 18.50
N PRO A 67 2.58 3.61 19.71
CA PRO A 67 2.58 2.71 20.86
C PRO A 67 1.71 1.48 20.60
N GLY A 68 2.19 0.30 21.00
CA GLY A 68 1.46 -0.96 20.84
C GLY A 68 1.65 -1.65 19.49
N VAL A 69 2.45 -1.09 18.59
CA VAL A 69 2.89 -1.79 17.38
C VAL A 69 3.87 -2.89 17.73
N LEU A 70 3.58 -4.11 17.26
CA LEU A 70 4.36 -5.33 17.49
C LEU A 70 4.99 -5.78 16.17
N TYR A 71 6.24 -6.23 16.25
CA TYR A 71 6.97 -6.81 15.14
C TYR A 71 7.85 -7.95 15.64
N ASP A 72 7.71 -9.11 15.04
CA ASP A 72 8.40 -10.35 15.42
C ASP A 72 9.61 -10.69 14.54
N GLY A 73 10.00 -9.79 13.64
CA GLY A 73 11.08 -10.00 12.68
C GLY A 73 10.63 -10.65 11.37
N GLY A 74 9.36 -11.01 11.24
CA GLY A 74 8.80 -11.68 10.06
C GLY A 74 8.37 -10.74 8.92
N ALA A 75 7.35 -11.16 8.19
CA ALA A 75 6.82 -10.40 7.05
C ALA A 75 5.76 -9.36 7.45
N SER A 76 5.25 -9.40 8.67
CA SER A 76 4.12 -8.59 9.13
C SER A 76 4.45 -7.81 10.39
N VAL A 77 3.91 -6.61 10.44
CA VAL A 77 3.80 -5.80 11.66
C VAL A 77 2.35 -5.86 12.11
N TYR A 78 2.12 -5.88 13.41
CA TYR A 78 0.78 -6.03 13.98
C TYR A 78 0.42 -4.81 14.84
N TYR A 79 -0.83 -4.36 14.70
CA TYR A 79 -1.39 -3.29 15.52
C TYR A 79 -2.88 -3.54 15.78
N HIS A 80 -3.27 -3.73 17.05
CA HIS A 80 -4.65 -4.03 17.46
C HIS A 80 -5.33 -5.14 16.65
N GLY A 81 -4.59 -6.22 16.34
CA GLY A 81 -5.09 -7.35 15.55
C GLY A 81 -5.00 -7.17 14.04
N ALA A 82 -4.74 -5.98 13.55
CA ALA A 82 -4.46 -5.76 12.14
C ALA A 82 -3.04 -6.19 11.78
N ALA A 83 -2.88 -6.91 10.67
CA ALA A 83 -1.59 -7.27 10.09
C ALA A 83 -1.23 -6.29 8.96
N ILE A 84 -0.04 -5.75 9.00
CA ILE A 84 0.49 -4.78 8.04
C ILE A 84 1.68 -5.41 7.33
N ARG A 85 1.64 -5.43 6.00
CA ARG A 85 2.67 -6.03 5.14
C ARG A 85 3.08 -5.06 4.04
N LEU A 86 4.35 -5.12 3.63
CA LEU A 86 4.91 -4.33 2.54
C LEU A 86 5.06 -5.16 1.28
N GLN A 87 4.98 -4.49 0.13
CA GLN A 87 5.28 -5.02 -1.19
C GLN A 87 4.54 -6.33 -1.49
N VAL A 88 3.22 -6.31 -1.25
CA VAL A 88 2.38 -7.51 -1.34
C VAL A 88 1.94 -7.78 -2.78
N PRO A 89 2.22 -8.97 -3.35
CA PRO A 89 1.70 -9.34 -4.65
C PRO A 89 0.17 -9.52 -4.58
N ALA A 90 -0.54 -8.94 -5.55
CA ALA A 90 -1.99 -9.06 -5.71
C ALA A 90 -2.32 -9.23 -7.19
N SER A 91 -2.47 -10.47 -7.64
CA SER A 91 -2.57 -10.84 -9.05
C SER A 91 -1.34 -10.31 -9.84
N VAL A 92 -1.56 -9.51 -10.88
CA VAL A 92 -0.50 -8.89 -11.69
C VAL A 92 0.07 -7.60 -11.06
N TYR A 93 -0.47 -7.17 -9.92
CA TYR A 93 -0.06 -5.95 -9.23
C TYR A 93 0.82 -6.26 -8.02
N ARG A 94 1.60 -5.28 -7.60
CA ARG A 94 2.27 -5.24 -6.32
C ARG A 94 1.81 -3.99 -5.58
N LEU A 95 1.37 -4.19 -4.34
CA LEU A 95 0.82 -3.16 -3.48
C LEU A 95 1.90 -2.69 -2.50
N ASP A 96 2.05 -1.38 -2.34
CA ASP A 96 3.08 -0.82 -1.46
C ASP A 96 2.88 -1.30 -0.03
N LEU A 97 1.65 -1.18 0.49
CA LEU A 97 1.28 -1.75 1.79
C LEU A 97 -0.08 -2.43 1.70
N VAL A 98 -0.24 -3.49 2.48
CA VAL A 98 -1.55 -4.11 2.75
C VAL A 98 -1.78 -4.12 4.24
N VAL A 99 -2.93 -3.60 4.66
CA VAL A 99 -3.41 -3.69 6.04
C VAL A 99 -4.62 -4.60 6.07
N GLN A 100 -4.51 -5.69 6.81
CA GLN A 100 -5.58 -6.70 6.92
C GLN A 100 -6.06 -6.80 8.37
N PHE A 101 -7.35 -6.70 8.55
CA PHE A 101 -8.02 -6.93 9.82
C PHE A 101 -9.30 -7.73 9.56
N GLU A 102 -9.39 -8.95 10.12
CA GLU A 102 -10.47 -9.90 9.80
C GLU A 102 -10.58 -10.09 8.27
N GLU A 103 -11.75 -9.91 7.69
CA GLU A 103 -12.00 -10.01 6.24
C GLU A 103 -11.67 -8.72 5.48
N ILE A 104 -11.41 -7.62 6.19
CA ILE A 104 -11.14 -6.32 5.58
C ILE A 104 -9.68 -6.25 5.13
N ARG A 105 -9.48 -5.93 3.86
CA ARG A 105 -8.15 -5.73 3.25
C ARG A 105 -8.05 -4.34 2.66
N LEU A 106 -7.16 -3.52 3.20
CA LEU A 106 -6.83 -2.23 2.63
C LEU A 106 -5.55 -2.35 1.79
N ALA A 107 -5.62 -1.93 0.54
CA ALA A 107 -4.45 -1.65 -0.29
C ALA A 107 -4.08 -0.18 -0.10
N VAL A 108 -2.99 0.08 0.61
CA VAL A 108 -2.49 1.44 0.83
C VAL A 108 -1.38 1.70 -0.17
N GLU A 109 -1.58 2.66 -1.05
CA GLU A 109 -0.67 3.03 -2.12
C GLU A 109 -0.13 4.44 -1.89
N ILE A 110 1.16 4.62 -2.13
CA ILE A 110 1.83 5.90 -1.98
C ILE A 110 2.26 6.36 -3.37
N ASP A 111 1.46 7.26 -3.93
CA ASP A 111 1.67 7.75 -5.28
C ASP A 111 2.84 8.75 -5.32
N GLY A 112 3.81 8.49 -6.18
CA GLY A 112 4.96 9.38 -6.41
C GLY A 112 4.55 10.77 -6.90
N LEU A 113 5.51 11.70 -6.86
CA LEU A 113 5.31 13.11 -7.28
C LEU A 113 5.01 13.29 -8.78
N GLU A 114 5.07 12.25 -9.57
CA GLU A 114 5.00 12.30 -11.05
C GLU A 114 3.58 12.42 -11.63
N HIS A 115 2.58 12.79 -10.83
CA HIS A 115 1.22 12.98 -11.36
C HIS A 115 1.05 14.24 -12.22
N HIS A 116 2.04 15.12 -12.29
CA HIS A 116 2.06 16.26 -13.19
C HIS A 116 2.43 15.82 -14.62
N GLY A 117 1.43 15.65 -15.46
CA GLY A 117 1.61 15.29 -16.86
C GLY A 117 1.19 13.88 -17.26
N LEU A 118 0.39 13.20 -16.44
CA LEU A 118 -0.18 11.90 -16.81
C LEU A 118 -0.99 12.01 -18.10
N THR A 119 -0.74 11.11 -19.04
CA THR A 119 -1.54 10.97 -20.25
C THR A 119 -2.90 10.37 -19.93
N GLN A 120 -3.89 10.62 -20.80
CA GLN A 120 -5.22 10.01 -20.67
C GLN A 120 -5.15 8.47 -20.55
N ALA A 121 -4.18 7.83 -21.23
CA ALA A 121 -3.97 6.39 -21.16
C ALA A 121 -3.42 5.95 -19.79
N GLN A 122 -2.61 6.78 -19.12
CA GLN A 122 -2.12 6.50 -17.76
C GLN A 122 -3.25 6.60 -16.75
N PHE A 123 -4.10 7.64 -16.83
CA PHE A 123 -5.29 7.75 -16.00
C PHE A 123 -6.23 6.55 -16.18
N ALA A 124 -6.52 6.15 -17.43
CA ALA A 124 -7.38 5.00 -17.69
C ALA A 124 -6.84 3.71 -17.04
N ARG A 125 -5.52 3.48 -17.10
CA ARG A 125 -4.86 2.34 -16.45
C ARG A 125 -4.96 2.38 -14.93
N ASP A 126 -4.78 3.55 -14.33
CA ASP A 126 -4.88 3.71 -12.88
C ASP A 126 -6.30 3.45 -12.37
N TYR A 127 -7.31 3.97 -13.05
CA TYR A 127 -8.71 3.67 -12.74
C TYR A 127 -9.05 2.18 -12.94
N TYR A 128 -8.50 1.56 -13.99
CA TYR A 128 -8.69 0.13 -14.22
C TYR A 128 -8.06 -0.69 -13.08
N ARG A 129 -6.81 -0.39 -12.71
CA ARG A 129 -6.11 -1.04 -11.59
C ARG A 129 -6.92 -0.92 -10.30
N ALA A 130 -7.38 0.28 -9.96
CA ALA A 130 -8.17 0.51 -8.76
C ALA A 130 -9.45 -0.35 -8.75
N ARG A 131 -10.19 -0.40 -9.88
CA ARG A 131 -11.39 -1.26 -9.99
C ARG A 131 -11.06 -2.74 -9.84
N ARG A 132 -9.96 -3.23 -10.42
CA ARG A 132 -9.54 -4.64 -10.29
C ARG A 132 -9.20 -4.99 -8.85
N LEU A 133 -8.53 -4.12 -8.12
CA LEU A 133 -8.26 -4.32 -6.70
C LEU A 133 -9.56 -4.34 -5.88
N MET A 134 -10.51 -3.45 -6.16
CA MET A 134 -11.81 -3.45 -5.49
C MET A 134 -12.61 -4.72 -5.76
N ILE A 135 -12.63 -5.21 -7.00
CA ILE A 135 -13.25 -6.51 -7.36
C ILE A 135 -12.54 -7.66 -6.62
N GLY A 136 -11.22 -7.58 -6.44
CA GLY A 136 -10.44 -8.51 -5.64
C GLY A 136 -10.66 -8.38 -4.12
N GLY A 137 -11.62 -7.55 -3.68
CA GLY A 137 -11.98 -7.37 -2.28
C GLY A 137 -11.06 -6.45 -1.49
N PHE A 138 -10.27 -5.60 -2.17
CA PHE A 138 -9.48 -4.57 -1.50
C PHE A 138 -10.24 -3.25 -1.42
N VAL A 139 -10.14 -2.57 -0.31
CA VAL A 139 -10.41 -1.13 -0.23
C VAL A 139 -9.12 -0.40 -0.56
N VAL A 140 -9.12 0.39 -1.63
CA VAL A 140 -7.92 1.11 -2.08
C VAL A 140 -7.86 2.47 -1.39
N VAL A 141 -6.76 2.72 -0.70
CA VAL A 141 -6.44 3.99 -0.03
C VAL A 141 -5.18 4.54 -0.67
N ARG A 142 -5.21 5.78 -1.11
CA ARG A 142 -4.06 6.42 -1.76
C ARG A 142 -3.63 7.65 -1.01
N PHE A 143 -2.33 7.79 -0.85
CA PHE A 143 -1.69 9.00 -0.33
C PHE A 143 -0.68 9.50 -1.35
N THR A 144 -0.57 10.79 -1.48
CA THR A 144 0.51 11.39 -2.26
C THR A 144 1.83 11.24 -1.52
N ALA A 145 2.95 11.24 -2.24
CA ALA A 145 4.27 11.24 -1.61
C ALA A 145 4.44 12.45 -0.67
N SER A 146 3.84 13.60 -1.00
CA SER A 146 3.87 14.78 -0.13
C SER A 146 3.18 14.53 1.21
N GLU A 147 1.97 13.95 1.23
CA GLU A 147 1.26 13.59 2.46
C GLU A 147 2.06 12.56 3.27
N ALA A 148 2.56 11.52 2.61
CA ALA A 148 3.35 10.47 3.23
C ALA A 148 4.63 11.01 3.91
N MET A 149 5.28 12.01 3.32
CA MET A 149 6.50 12.59 3.86
C MET A 149 6.25 13.67 4.92
N THR A 150 5.20 14.48 4.75
CA THR A 150 4.94 15.62 5.65
C THR A 150 3.99 15.27 6.79
N GLN A 151 3.08 14.32 6.59
CA GLN A 151 2.03 13.95 7.55
C GLN A 151 1.87 12.42 7.71
N PRO A 152 2.97 11.63 7.87
CA PRO A 152 2.90 10.17 7.89
C PRO A 152 2.02 9.62 9.03
N ARG A 153 1.95 10.34 10.15
CA ARG A 153 1.05 10.00 11.26
C ARG A 153 -0.42 10.15 10.87
N GLN A 154 -0.77 11.16 10.06
CA GLN A 154 -2.13 11.35 9.59
C GLN A 154 -2.52 10.23 8.62
N CYS A 155 -1.63 9.81 7.74
CA CYS A 155 -1.87 8.64 6.87
C CYS A 155 -2.30 7.40 7.70
N TRP A 156 -1.61 7.10 8.80
CA TRP A 156 -2.00 5.98 9.68
C TRP A 156 -3.33 6.20 10.40
N ARG A 157 -3.61 7.43 10.85
CA ARG A 157 -4.91 7.74 11.45
C ARG A 157 -6.05 7.47 10.48
N ASP A 158 -5.91 7.86 9.23
CA ASP A 158 -6.91 7.67 8.18
C ASP A 158 -7.08 6.17 7.85
N VAL A 159 -5.98 5.44 7.71
CA VAL A 159 -6.01 3.98 7.51
C VAL A 159 -6.78 3.27 8.63
N PHE A 160 -6.46 3.57 9.89
CA PHE A 160 -7.13 2.93 11.03
C PHE A 160 -8.57 3.42 11.21
N ALA A 161 -8.90 4.66 10.85
CA ALA A 161 -10.27 5.15 10.84
C ALA A 161 -11.13 4.41 9.81
N ILE A 162 -10.59 4.18 8.61
CA ILE A 162 -11.25 3.39 7.56
C ILE A 162 -11.48 1.95 8.03
N LEU A 163 -10.46 1.30 8.62
CA LEU A 163 -10.61 -0.05 9.18
C LEU A 163 -11.73 -0.10 10.23
N LYS A 164 -11.71 0.84 11.18
CA LYS A 164 -12.72 0.90 12.25
C LYS A 164 -14.12 1.08 11.69
N THR A 165 -14.30 1.96 10.72
CA THR A 165 -15.61 2.19 10.09
C THR A 165 -16.10 0.94 9.38
N ARG A 166 -15.25 0.26 8.62
CA ARG A 166 -15.60 -0.95 7.89
C ARG A 166 -15.92 -2.12 8.81
N SER A 167 -15.12 -2.37 9.84
CA SER A 167 -15.37 -3.44 10.81
C SER A 167 -16.68 -3.24 11.58
N SER A 168 -17.12 -2.00 11.79
CA SER A 168 -18.41 -1.70 12.41
C SER A 168 -19.58 -1.98 11.46
N ILE A 169 -19.43 -1.74 10.18
CA ILE A 169 -20.45 -2.01 9.16
C ILE A 169 -20.65 -3.51 8.99
N GLU A 170 -19.57 -4.29 8.92
CA GLU A 170 -19.66 -5.75 8.75
C GLU A 170 -20.30 -6.47 9.95
N ARG A 171 -20.17 -5.91 11.16
CA ARG A 171 -20.84 -6.45 12.36
C ARG A 171 -22.35 -6.13 12.43
N LEU A 172 -22.82 -5.22 11.59
CA LEU A 172 -24.24 -4.81 11.55
C LEU A 172 -24.99 -5.47 10.39
N ALA A 173 -24.30 -6.16 9.49
CA ALA A 173 -24.86 -6.88 8.34
C ALA A 173 -25.03 -8.37 8.66
#